data_7d265445a941b564da3153013c5780d1
#
_entry.id   7d265445a941b564da3153013c5780d1
#
_cell.length_a   1.000
_cell.length_b   1.000
_cell.length_c   1.000
_cell.angle_alpha   90.00
_cell.angle_beta   90.00
_cell.angle_gamma   90.00
#
_symmetry.space_group_name_H-M   'P 1'
#
loop_
_entity.id
_entity.type
_entity.pdbx_description
1 polymer ?
#
loop_
_entity_poly.entity_id
_entity_poly.type
_entity_poly.pdbx_seq_one_letter_code
_entity_poly.pdbx_strand_id
1 'polypeptide(L)'
;MKTFFLIFAGIITLQSAQAQLKASSICPPFKVDIMDGNVNELYPKSAIEEIKKIFPCSSEIVEQSTVSRCAGIFFKDKDIYFYTERNYFEIGPNFKGKINPPLMGASRNSLFKLLGHPKIKDISWDAFQMGYGTLVLYYNKAGKINKLQISSKSTDALKLCE
;
A
#
# COMPACT_ATOMS: atom_id res chain seq x y z
N MET A 1 63.70 26.52 -50.25
CA MET A 1 63.23 26.06 -48.90
C MET A 1 61.78 26.46 -48.77
N LYS A 2 60.89 25.52 -48.92
CA LYS A 2 59.41 25.71 -48.77
C LYS A 2 58.96 25.10 -47.43
N THR A 3 58.56 25.97 -46.51
CA THR A 3 58.07 25.61 -45.17
C THR A 3 56.58 25.26 -45.28
N PHE A 4 56.21 24.03 -45.03
CA PHE A 4 54.84 23.54 -44.99
C PHE A 4 54.27 23.75 -43.55
N PHE A 5 53.27 24.61 -43.43
CA PHE A 5 52.52 24.79 -42.16
C PHE A 5 51.35 23.81 -42.14
N LEU A 6 51.40 22.80 -41.26
CA LEU A 6 50.31 21.89 -40.99
C LEU A 6 49.43 22.51 -39.93
N ILE A 7 48.22 22.92 -40.33
CA ILE A 7 47.17 23.38 -39.41
C ILE A 7 46.42 22.13 -38.94
N PHE A 8 46.57 21.79 -37.65
CA PHE A 8 45.85 20.73 -36.98
C PHE A 8 44.52 21.31 -36.49
N ALA A 9 43.42 21.07 -37.23
CA ALA A 9 42.07 21.41 -36.80
C ALA A 9 41.58 20.40 -35.78
N GLY A 10 41.62 20.75 -34.49
CA GLY A 10 41.05 19.96 -33.39
C GLY A 10 39.52 20.02 -33.42
N ILE A 11 38.89 18.92 -33.79
CA ILE A 11 37.43 18.77 -33.69
C ILE A 11 37.07 18.51 -32.22
N ILE A 12 36.55 19.52 -31.53
CA ILE A 12 36.00 19.39 -30.19
C ILE A 12 34.57 18.84 -30.36
N THR A 13 34.41 17.54 -30.15
CA THR A 13 33.09 16.90 -30.03
C THR A 13 32.45 17.25 -28.68
N LEU A 14 31.49 18.18 -28.69
CA LEU A 14 30.62 18.43 -27.54
C LEU A 14 29.72 17.20 -27.34
N GLN A 15 30.09 16.33 -26.41
CA GLN A 15 29.19 15.30 -25.91
C GLN A 15 28.13 15.97 -25.04
N SER A 16 26.93 16.14 -25.57
CA SER A 16 25.74 16.54 -24.83
C SER A 16 25.38 15.39 -23.85
N ALA A 17 25.80 15.49 -22.61
CA ALA A 17 25.33 14.63 -21.55
C ALA A 17 23.85 14.93 -21.33
N GLN A 18 22.96 14.15 -21.94
CA GLN A 18 21.54 14.15 -21.61
C GLN A 18 21.39 13.51 -20.25
N ALA A 19 21.38 14.33 -19.21
CA ALA A 19 20.90 13.94 -17.91
C ALA A 19 19.40 13.62 -18.03
N GLN A 20 19.07 12.34 -18.21
CA GLN A 20 17.70 11.87 -18.11
C GLN A 20 17.26 12.09 -16.67
N LEU A 21 16.56 13.18 -16.42
CA LEU A 21 15.77 13.36 -15.20
C LEU A 21 14.81 12.16 -15.12
N LYS A 22 15.11 11.21 -14.25
CA LYS A 22 14.16 10.17 -13.83
C LYS A 22 12.97 10.91 -13.22
N ALA A 23 11.90 11.11 -14.03
CA ALA A 23 10.64 11.59 -13.50
C ALA A 23 10.19 10.60 -12.43
N SER A 24 10.30 10.98 -11.17
CA SER A 24 9.72 10.21 -10.09
C SER A 24 8.21 10.19 -10.31
N SER A 25 7.65 9.03 -10.56
CA SER A 25 6.21 8.87 -10.73
C SER A 25 5.51 9.38 -9.46
N ILE A 26 4.70 10.43 -9.63
CA ILE A 26 3.95 11.02 -8.51
C ILE A 26 2.85 10.03 -8.12
N CYS A 27 2.88 9.60 -6.87
CA CYS A 27 1.85 8.74 -6.31
C CYS A 27 0.60 9.55 -6.00
N PRO A 28 -0.59 9.15 -6.47
CA PRO A 28 -1.82 9.78 -6.06
C PRO A 28 -2.05 9.55 -4.54
N PRO A 29 -2.82 10.42 -3.86
CA PRO A 29 -3.13 10.22 -2.47
C PRO A 29 -3.97 8.96 -2.25
N PHE A 30 -3.62 8.16 -1.25
CA PHE A 30 -4.39 6.99 -0.85
C PHE A 30 -5.70 7.42 -0.18
N LYS A 31 -6.81 6.88 -0.66
CA LYS A 31 -8.15 7.08 -0.11
C LYS A 31 -8.75 5.71 0.18
N VAL A 32 -8.96 5.44 1.45
CA VAL A 32 -9.53 4.17 1.93
C VAL A 32 -10.99 4.38 2.24
N ASP A 33 -11.86 3.57 1.67
CA ASP A 33 -13.26 3.46 2.05
C ASP A 33 -13.45 2.19 2.87
N ILE A 34 -13.75 2.36 4.16
CA ILE A 34 -13.95 1.25 5.09
C ILE A 34 -15.26 0.53 4.83
N MET A 35 -16.31 1.25 4.41
CA MET A 35 -17.63 0.64 4.24
C MET A 35 -17.71 -0.18 2.95
N ASP A 36 -17.02 0.25 1.89
CA ASP A 36 -16.93 -0.45 0.61
C ASP A 36 -15.71 -1.38 0.52
N GLY A 37 -14.77 -1.29 1.47
CA GLY A 37 -13.60 -2.17 1.56
C GLY A 37 -12.60 -1.99 0.42
N ASN A 38 -12.33 -0.76 0.01
CA ASN A 38 -11.42 -0.46 -1.10
C ASN A 38 -10.44 0.67 -0.80
N VAL A 39 -9.41 0.77 -1.66
CA VAL A 39 -8.43 1.87 -1.68
C VAL A 39 -8.38 2.42 -3.09
N ASN A 40 -8.87 3.64 -3.34
CA ASN A 40 -8.95 4.23 -4.68
C ASN A 40 -9.59 3.26 -5.70
N GLU A 41 -10.71 2.63 -5.34
CA GLU A 41 -11.45 1.63 -6.14
C GLU A 41 -10.71 0.27 -6.32
N LEU A 42 -9.53 0.09 -5.72
CA LEU A 42 -8.86 -1.20 -5.64
C LEU A 42 -9.40 -2.00 -4.47
N TYR A 43 -9.79 -3.22 -4.73
CA TYR A 43 -10.28 -4.17 -3.73
C TYR A 43 -9.17 -5.11 -3.25
N PRO A 44 -9.34 -5.81 -2.11
CA PRO A 44 -8.34 -6.74 -1.60
C PRO A 44 -7.90 -7.84 -2.57
N LYS A 45 -8.72 -8.15 -3.58
CA LYS A 45 -8.45 -9.14 -4.63
C LYS A 45 -7.84 -8.56 -5.91
N SER A 46 -7.59 -7.25 -5.96
CA SER A 46 -7.02 -6.59 -7.15
C SER A 46 -5.63 -7.15 -7.46
N ALA A 47 -5.35 -7.32 -8.76
CA ALA A 47 -4.07 -7.82 -9.23
C ALA A 47 -2.95 -6.78 -9.05
N ILE A 48 -1.70 -7.25 -8.98
CA ILE A 48 -0.53 -6.36 -8.83
C ILE A 48 -0.47 -5.32 -9.94
N GLU A 49 -0.83 -5.69 -11.18
CA GLU A 49 -0.82 -4.82 -12.34
C GLU A 49 -1.84 -3.68 -12.22
N GLU A 50 -3.02 -3.95 -11.64
CA GLU A 50 -4.04 -2.93 -11.38
C GLU A 50 -3.55 -1.96 -10.31
N ILE A 51 -2.93 -2.47 -9.25
CA ILE A 51 -2.36 -1.65 -8.17
C ILE A 51 -1.25 -0.75 -8.71
N LYS A 52 -0.32 -1.28 -9.52
CA LYS A 52 0.76 -0.53 -10.17
C LYS A 52 0.25 0.55 -11.11
N LYS A 53 -0.84 0.29 -11.82
CA LYS A 53 -1.45 1.26 -12.75
C LYS A 53 -1.96 2.49 -12.00
N ILE A 54 -2.58 2.30 -10.83
CA ILE A 54 -3.11 3.40 -9.99
C ILE A 54 -1.98 4.02 -9.16
N PHE A 55 -1.08 3.19 -8.61
CA PHE A 55 0.01 3.60 -7.74
C PHE A 55 1.37 3.18 -8.31
N PRO A 56 1.94 3.92 -9.27
CA PRO A 56 3.21 3.57 -9.91
C PRO A 56 4.45 3.80 -9.01
N CYS A 57 4.25 4.21 -7.78
CA CYS A 57 5.27 4.61 -6.81
C CYS A 57 5.50 3.58 -5.70
N SER A 58 5.22 2.30 -5.95
CA SER A 58 5.46 1.24 -4.95
C SER A 58 6.92 1.23 -4.49
N SER A 59 7.13 1.07 -3.19
CA SER A 59 8.46 0.98 -2.60
C SER A 59 9.05 -0.42 -2.68
N GLU A 60 8.20 -1.44 -2.73
CA GLU A 60 8.64 -2.84 -2.78
C GLU A 60 7.57 -3.75 -3.39
N ILE A 61 8.02 -4.71 -4.19
CA ILE A 61 7.22 -5.82 -4.66
C ILE A 61 7.84 -7.09 -4.10
N VAL A 62 7.06 -7.85 -3.35
CA VAL A 62 7.47 -9.13 -2.76
C VAL A 62 6.78 -10.26 -3.54
N GLU A 63 7.58 -11.07 -4.21
CA GLU A 63 7.10 -12.26 -4.90
C GLU A 63 6.90 -13.41 -3.91
N GLN A 64 5.97 -14.30 -4.24
CA GLN A 64 5.76 -15.50 -3.46
C GLN A 64 6.99 -16.41 -3.55
N SER A 65 7.51 -16.79 -2.40
CA SER A 65 8.59 -17.75 -2.28
C SER A 65 8.18 -18.91 -1.36
N THR A 66 8.96 -19.99 -1.37
CA THR A 66 8.76 -21.12 -0.46
C THR A 66 8.90 -20.72 1.02
N VAL A 67 9.58 -19.61 1.30
CA VAL A 67 9.83 -19.07 2.63
C VAL A 67 8.81 -17.98 3.00
N SER A 68 8.38 -17.17 2.02
CA SER A 68 7.41 -16.09 2.24
C SER A 68 6.10 -16.39 1.55
N ARG A 69 5.06 -16.71 2.34
CA ARG A 69 3.69 -16.89 1.85
C ARG A 69 2.89 -15.59 1.75
N CYS A 70 3.58 -14.45 1.83
CA CYS A 70 2.98 -13.12 1.96
C CYS A 70 3.47 -12.20 0.84
N ALA A 71 3.23 -12.63 -0.40
CA ALA A 71 3.53 -11.86 -1.59
C ALA A 71 2.56 -10.67 -1.75
N GLY A 72 3.06 -9.58 -2.35
CA GLY A 72 2.26 -8.40 -2.56
C GLY A 72 3.06 -7.20 -3.03
N ILE A 73 2.40 -6.05 -3.01
CA ILE A 73 2.99 -4.76 -3.34
C ILE A 73 2.86 -3.81 -2.15
N PHE A 74 3.99 -3.22 -1.74
CA PHE A 74 4.11 -2.48 -0.50
C PHE A 74 4.53 -1.04 -0.72
N PHE A 75 3.86 -0.14 0.00
CA PHE A 75 4.12 1.29 0.03
C PHE A 75 4.56 1.68 1.44
N LYS A 76 5.79 1.27 1.79
CA LYS A 76 6.34 1.39 3.16
C LYS A 76 6.38 2.83 3.67
N ASP A 77 6.67 3.79 2.81
CA ASP A 77 6.69 5.22 3.14
C ASP A 77 5.30 5.82 3.39
N LYS A 78 4.25 5.12 2.96
CA LYS A 78 2.82 5.46 3.18
C LYS A 78 2.14 4.61 4.23
N ASP A 79 2.83 3.55 4.70
CA ASP A 79 2.34 2.58 5.69
C ASP A 79 1.05 1.87 5.24
N ILE A 80 1.05 1.42 3.96
CA ILE A 80 -0.01 0.60 3.37
C ILE A 80 0.59 -0.54 2.57
N TYR A 81 0.00 -1.76 2.71
CA TYR A 81 0.54 -3.01 2.21
C TYR A 81 -0.57 -3.85 1.58
N PHE A 82 -0.44 -4.18 0.29
CA PHE A 82 -1.38 -5.05 -0.43
C PHE A 82 -0.81 -6.45 -0.48
N TYR A 83 -1.42 -7.40 0.23
CA TYR A 83 -1.07 -8.82 0.25
C TYR A 83 -1.94 -9.58 -0.76
N THR A 84 -1.54 -9.54 -2.02
CA THR A 84 -2.35 -10.02 -3.16
C THR A 84 -2.64 -11.52 -3.09
N GLU A 85 -1.69 -12.34 -2.63
CA GLU A 85 -1.88 -13.78 -2.45
C GLU A 85 -2.87 -14.16 -1.33
N ARG A 86 -3.11 -13.23 -0.41
CA ARG A 86 -4.03 -13.42 0.72
C ARG A 86 -5.33 -12.64 0.58
N ASN A 87 -5.45 -11.85 -0.48
CA ASN A 87 -6.62 -11.02 -0.77
C ASN A 87 -6.99 -10.09 0.40
N TYR A 88 -5.99 -9.39 0.95
CA TYR A 88 -6.21 -8.32 1.91
C TYR A 88 -5.18 -7.20 1.76
N PHE A 89 -5.50 -6.05 2.28
CA PHE A 89 -4.52 -4.99 2.49
C PHE A 89 -4.51 -4.56 3.95
N GLU A 90 -3.35 -4.08 4.38
CA GLU A 90 -3.08 -3.61 5.73
C GLU A 90 -2.75 -2.12 5.70
N ILE A 91 -3.24 -1.40 6.70
CA ILE A 91 -2.97 0.01 6.93
C ILE A 91 -2.38 0.14 8.32
N GLY A 92 -1.14 0.61 8.39
CA GLY A 92 -0.39 0.76 9.62
C GLY A 92 -0.65 2.08 10.34
N PRO A 93 -0.02 2.26 11.53
CA PRO A 93 -0.23 3.40 12.40
C PRO A 93 0.24 4.75 11.83
N ASN A 94 1.17 4.73 10.89
CA ASN A 94 1.75 5.93 10.27
C ASN A 94 1.19 6.20 8.86
N PHE A 95 0.02 5.67 8.57
CA PHE A 95 -0.60 5.79 7.24
C PHE A 95 -0.74 7.25 6.80
N LYS A 96 -0.24 7.52 5.58
CA LYS A 96 -0.23 8.85 4.97
C LYS A 96 -1.29 8.95 3.87
N GLY A 97 -2.55 8.79 4.26
CA GLY A 97 -3.69 8.87 3.36
C GLY A 97 -4.94 9.33 4.10
N LYS A 98 -6.09 9.17 3.45
CA LYS A 98 -7.41 9.46 4.04
C LYS A 98 -8.15 8.15 4.27
N ILE A 99 -8.79 8.00 5.41
CA ILE A 99 -9.67 6.87 5.76
C ILE A 99 -11.08 7.41 5.98
N ASN A 100 -12.06 6.83 5.35
CA ASN A 100 -13.46 7.18 5.48
C ASN A 100 -14.29 5.93 5.85
N PRO A 101 -15.02 5.95 6.97
CA PRO A 101 -14.94 6.91 8.06
C PRO A 101 -13.58 6.89 8.78
N PRO A 102 -13.16 7.96 9.49
CA PRO A 102 -11.85 8.07 10.12
C PRO A 102 -11.77 7.19 11.37
N LEU A 103 -11.33 5.94 11.20
CA LEU A 103 -11.27 4.97 12.30
C LEU A 103 -9.95 5.00 13.09
N MET A 104 -8.82 5.43 12.49
CA MET A 104 -7.53 5.45 13.18
C MET A 104 -7.59 6.35 14.42
N GLY A 105 -7.14 5.82 15.56
CA GLY A 105 -7.21 6.50 16.84
C GLY A 105 -8.58 6.47 17.52
N ALA A 106 -9.64 5.96 16.87
CA ALA A 106 -10.95 5.79 17.48
C ALA A 106 -10.90 4.77 18.62
N SER A 107 -11.72 5.00 19.65
CA SER A 107 -11.84 4.06 20.78
C SER A 107 -12.67 2.84 20.38
N ARG A 108 -12.27 1.64 20.86
CA ARG A 108 -13.01 0.40 20.66
C ARG A 108 -14.50 0.52 20.98
N ASN A 109 -14.84 1.21 22.06
CA ASN A 109 -16.23 1.37 22.51
C ASN A 109 -17.08 2.27 21.61
N SER A 110 -16.46 3.12 20.79
CA SER A 110 -17.20 4.03 19.90
C SER A 110 -17.63 3.37 18.59
N LEU A 111 -17.13 2.17 18.28
CA LEU A 111 -17.31 1.52 16.99
C LEU A 111 -18.67 0.87 16.81
N PHE A 112 -19.35 0.53 17.91
CA PHE A 112 -20.62 -0.20 17.88
C PHE A 112 -21.70 0.48 17.03
N LYS A 113 -21.81 1.81 17.13
CA LYS A 113 -22.82 2.56 16.36
C LYS A 113 -22.57 2.51 14.85
N LEU A 114 -21.35 2.33 14.43
CA LEU A 114 -20.94 2.33 13.02
C LEU A 114 -20.86 0.91 12.45
N LEU A 115 -20.24 -0.01 13.18
CA LEU A 115 -19.88 -1.35 12.69
C LEU A 115 -20.72 -2.46 13.31
N GLY A 116 -21.50 -2.17 14.37
CA GLY A 116 -22.23 -3.18 15.12
C GLY A 116 -21.30 -4.01 16.01
N HIS A 117 -21.71 -5.26 16.25
CA HIS A 117 -20.90 -6.20 17.03
C HIS A 117 -19.85 -6.91 16.16
N PRO A 118 -18.61 -7.06 16.63
CA PRO A 118 -17.62 -7.87 15.93
C PRO A 118 -18.04 -9.34 15.92
N LYS A 119 -17.78 -10.04 14.82
CA LYS A 119 -17.97 -11.49 14.72
C LYS A 119 -16.96 -12.25 15.58
N ILE A 120 -15.72 -11.73 15.63
CA ILE A 120 -14.65 -12.25 16.50
C ILE A 120 -14.15 -11.10 17.34
N LYS A 121 -14.02 -11.35 18.64
CA LYS A 121 -13.54 -10.39 19.63
C LYS A 121 -12.36 -10.97 20.38
N ASP A 122 -11.21 -10.30 20.30
CA ASP A 122 -9.99 -10.67 21.03
C ASP A 122 -9.54 -9.50 21.94
N ILE A 123 -8.51 -9.74 22.74
CA ILE A 123 -7.95 -8.71 23.65
C ILE A 123 -7.42 -7.50 22.86
N SER A 124 -6.70 -7.76 21.78
CA SER A 124 -5.95 -6.76 21.01
C SER A 124 -6.55 -6.42 19.65
N TRP A 125 -7.55 -7.15 19.19
CA TRP A 125 -8.19 -6.93 17.90
C TRP A 125 -9.65 -7.37 17.87
N ASP A 126 -10.39 -6.86 16.88
CA ASP A 126 -11.77 -7.29 16.56
C ASP A 126 -11.86 -7.57 15.07
N ALA A 127 -12.66 -8.57 14.67
CA ALA A 127 -13.02 -8.80 13.28
C ALA A 127 -14.53 -8.63 13.07
N PHE A 128 -14.85 -7.79 12.08
CA PHE A 128 -16.21 -7.49 11.67
C PHE A 128 -16.51 -8.12 10.32
N GLN A 129 -17.62 -8.85 10.22
CA GLN A 129 -18.11 -9.34 8.94
C GLN A 129 -18.75 -8.17 8.19
N MET A 130 -18.19 -7.82 7.04
CA MET A 130 -18.66 -6.75 6.16
C MET A 130 -19.27 -7.35 4.88
N GLY A 131 -19.96 -6.53 4.09
CA GLY A 131 -20.51 -6.95 2.80
C GLY A 131 -19.45 -7.42 1.78
N TYR A 132 -18.25 -6.83 1.84
CA TYR A 132 -17.12 -7.18 0.96
C TYR A 132 -16.26 -8.34 1.51
N GLY A 133 -16.41 -8.73 2.78
CA GLY A 133 -15.59 -9.72 3.47
C GLY A 133 -15.35 -9.36 4.93
N THR A 134 -14.10 -9.15 5.35
CA THR A 134 -13.74 -8.91 6.76
C THR A 134 -12.96 -7.61 6.95
N LEU A 135 -13.36 -6.83 7.95
CA LEU A 135 -12.58 -5.74 8.53
C LEU A 135 -11.98 -6.20 9.85
N VAL A 136 -10.65 -6.16 9.98
CA VAL A 136 -9.95 -6.42 11.25
C VAL A 136 -9.37 -5.12 11.79
N LEU A 137 -9.66 -4.83 13.05
CA LEU A 137 -9.19 -3.63 13.74
C LEU A 137 -8.30 -4.04 14.90
N TYR A 138 -7.07 -3.53 14.93
CA TYR A 138 -6.09 -3.76 15.98
C TYR A 138 -6.01 -2.56 16.91
N TYR A 139 -5.89 -2.84 18.20
CA TYR A 139 -5.89 -1.82 19.24
C TYR A 139 -4.52 -1.73 19.91
N ASN A 140 -4.10 -0.51 20.21
CA ASN A 140 -2.96 -0.26 21.08
C ASN A 140 -3.33 -0.46 22.57
N LYS A 141 -2.35 -0.31 23.45
CA LYS A 141 -2.54 -0.45 24.92
C LYS A 141 -3.59 0.49 25.51
N ALA A 142 -3.90 1.61 24.83
CA ALA A 142 -4.92 2.55 25.22
C ALA A 142 -6.32 2.22 24.66
N GLY A 143 -6.50 1.07 24.01
CA GLY A 143 -7.75 0.64 23.39
C GLY A 143 -8.16 1.46 22.17
N LYS A 144 -7.20 2.10 21.49
CA LYS A 144 -7.43 2.88 20.30
C LYS A 144 -6.90 2.14 19.06
N ILE A 145 -7.65 2.24 17.96
CA ILE A 145 -7.26 1.63 16.68
C ILE A 145 -5.94 2.25 16.23
N ASN A 146 -4.95 1.40 15.95
CA ASN A 146 -3.65 1.79 15.41
C ASN A 146 -3.25 1.02 14.15
N LYS A 147 -3.97 -0.03 13.77
CA LYS A 147 -3.78 -0.78 12.54
C LYS A 147 -5.11 -1.36 12.11
N LEU A 148 -5.34 -1.48 10.81
CA LEU A 148 -6.50 -2.16 10.28
C LEU A 148 -6.13 -3.01 9.06
N GLN A 149 -6.92 -4.05 8.82
CA GLN A 149 -6.81 -4.91 7.65
C GLN A 149 -8.19 -5.08 7.03
N ILE A 150 -8.24 -5.05 5.70
CA ILE A 150 -9.45 -5.24 4.92
C ILE A 150 -9.22 -6.42 3.99
N SER A 151 -10.06 -7.44 4.11
CA SER A 151 -9.97 -8.69 3.34
C SER A 151 -11.25 -8.96 2.56
N SER A 152 -11.13 -9.54 1.37
CA SER A 152 -12.28 -10.08 0.63
C SER A 152 -12.76 -11.45 1.13
N LYS A 153 -12.07 -12.04 2.10
CA LYS A 153 -12.47 -13.31 2.71
C LYS A 153 -13.41 -13.06 3.89
N SER A 154 -14.33 -13.99 4.12
CA SER A 154 -15.16 -13.97 5.33
C SER A 154 -14.31 -14.19 6.58
N THR A 155 -14.84 -13.84 7.75
CA THR A 155 -14.16 -14.04 9.03
C THR A 155 -13.76 -15.48 9.27
N ASP A 156 -14.54 -16.45 8.79
CA ASP A 156 -14.28 -17.89 8.98
C ASP A 156 -13.19 -18.42 8.04
N ALA A 157 -12.91 -17.72 6.94
CA ALA A 157 -11.89 -18.08 5.94
C ALA A 157 -10.66 -17.17 5.93
N LEU A 158 -10.56 -16.29 6.91
CA LEU A 158 -9.50 -15.29 7.01
C LEU A 158 -8.14 -15.95 7.25
N LYS A 159 -7.14 -15.62 6.42
CA LYS A 159 -5.75 -16.04 6.57
C LYS A 159 -4.86 -14.82 6.36
N LEU A 160 -4.37 -14.27 7.43
CA LEU A 160 -3.48 -13.12 7.43
C LEU A 160 -2.01 -13.56 7.42
N CYS A 161 -1.14 -12.64 7.04
CA CYS A 161 0.31 -12.79 7.19
C CYS A 161 0.69 -12.37 8.61
N GLU A 162 1.39 -13.24 9.31
CA GLU A 162 1.98 -12.99 10.62
C GLU A 162 3.43 -12.54 10.48
#